data_da1f5a84db9cde39a98728f12c46d342
#
_entry.id   da1f5a84db9cde39a98728f12c46d342
#
_cell.length_a   1.000
_cell.length_b   1.000
_cell.length_c   1.000
_cell.angle_alpha   90.00
_cell.angle_beta   90.00
_cell.angle_gamma   90.00
#
_symmetry.space_group_name_H-M   'P 1'
#
loop_
_entity.id
_entity.type
_entity.pdbx_description
1 polymer ?
#
loop_
_entity_poly.entity_id
_entity_poly.type
_entity_poly.pdbx_seq_one_letter_code
_entity_poly.pdbx_strand_id
1 'polypeptide(L)'
;VIGVESGFNPLSESVMGAQGLMQIIPRFHQEKLPDDGGDLPLLDPITNVHVGARVLKESIRRNGGLTEGLQQFGGAANDPDRRYASRVLAEKQRLEQAAAQSRSRASDS
;
A
#
# COMPACT_ATOMS: atom_id res chain seq x y z
N VAL A 1 0.16 -0.38 4.77
CA VAL A 1 -0.54 -0.68 3.49
C VAL A 1 -0.02 -1.99 2.89
N ILE A 2 1.28 -2.13 2.69
CA ILE A 2 1.86 -3.31 2.04
C ILE A 2 1.47 -4.60 2.75
N GLY A 3 1.56 -4.64 4.07
CA GLY A 3 1.20 -5.83 4.84
C GLY A 3 -0.27 -6.21 4.68
N VAL A 4 -1.17 -5.23 4.65
CA VAL A 4 -2.61 -5.45 4.48
C VAL A 4 -2.93 -5.89 3.05
N GLU A 5 -2.30 -5.25 2.05
CA GLU A 5 -2.63 -5.50 0.64
C GLU A 5 -2.09 -6.82 0.12
N SER A 6 -0.84 -7.14 0.40
CA SER A 6 -0.17 -8.28 -0.22
C SER A 6 0.51 -9.23 0.76
N GLY A 7 0.56 -8.88 2.06
CA GLY A 7 1.36 -9.64 3.01
C GLY A 7 2.84 -9.68 2.65
N PHE A 8 3.34 -8.60 2.03
CA PHE A 8 4.72 -8.46 1.57
C PHE A 8 5.09 -9.39 0.41
N ASN A 9 4.11 -9.87 -0.36
CA ASN A 9 4.37 -10.66 -1.55
C ASN A 9 4.43 -9.78 -2.80
N PRO A 10 5.62 -9.56 -3.38
CA PRO A 10 5.76 -8.67 -4.54
C PRO A 10 5.10 -9.20 -5.82
N LEU A 11 4.77 -10.48 -5.86
CA LEU A 11 4.14 -11.12 -7.02
C LEU A 11 2.64 -11.31 -6.85
N SER A 12 2.05 -10.76 -5.80
CA SER A 12 0.62 -10.90 -5.53
C SER A 12 -0.23 -10.25 -6.63
N GLU A 13 -1.27 -10.94 -7.07
CA GLU A 13 -2.25 -10.44 -8.03
C GLU A 13 -3.65 -10.78 -7.54
N SER A 14 -4.59 -9.83 -7.72
CA SER A 14 -6.00 -10.05 -7.37
C SER A 14 -6.81 -10.36 -8.61
N VAL A 15 -8.04 -10.88 -8.41
CA VAL A 15 -8.98 -11.12 -9.50
C VAL A 15 -9.39 -9.84 -10.22
N MET A 16 -9.27 -8.69 -9.56
CA MET A 16 -9.58 -7.39 -10.15
C MET A 16 -8.39 -6.79 -10.91
N GLY A 17 -7.25 -7.49 -10.97
CA GLY A 17 -6.07 -7.02 -11.67
C GLY A 17 -5.14 -6.15 -10.84
N ALA A 18 -5.32 -6.10 -9.52
CA ALA A 18 -4.38 -5.41 -8.64
C ALA A 18 -3.06 -6.18 -8.58
N GLN A 19 -1.94 -5.48 -8.62
CA GLN A 19 -0.62 -6.08 -8.74
C GLN A 19 0.33 -5.62 -7.65
N GLY A 20 1.13 -6.55 -7.15
CA GLY A 20 2.34 -6.30 -6.38
C GLY A 20 2.10 -5.92 -4.94
N LEU A 21 3.14 -5.35 -4.31
CA LEU A 21 3.17 -5.07 -2.88
C LEU A 21 2.02 -4.18 -2.40
N MET A 22 1.67 -3.15 -3.15
CA MET A 22 0.60 -2.22 -2.77
C MET A 22 -0.70 -2.47 -3.51
N GLN A 23 -0.78 -3.53 -4.29
CA GLN A 23 -1.99 -3.95 -5.01
C GLN A 23 -2.59 -2.80 -5.84
N ILE A 24 -1.80 -2.32 -6.78
CA ILE A 24 -2.19 -1.24 -7.68
C ILE A 24 -2.82 -1.83 -8.94
N ILE A 25 -3.94 -1.25 -9.39
CA ILE A 25 -4.61 -1.67 -10.61
C ILE A 25 -4.10 -0.80 -11.77
N PRO A 26 -3.33 -1.37 -12.71
CA PRO A 26 -2.64 -0.55 -13.74
C PRO A 26 -3.57 0.30 -14.58
N ARG A 27 -4.75 -0.22 -14.93
CA ARG A 27 -5.67 0.49 -15.83
C ARG A 27 -6.16 1.82 -15.29
N PHE A 28 -6.10 2.03 -13.95
CA PHE A 28 -6.54 3.27 -13.32
C PHE A 28 -5.40 4.28 -13.12
N HIS A 29 -4.14 3.87 -13.38
CA HIS A 29 -2.98 4.68 -13.01
C HIS A 29 -1.91 4.68 -14.11
N GLN A 30 -2.33 4.55 -15.37
CA GLN A 30 -1.39 4.44 -16.49
C GLN A 30 -0.47 5.66 -16.60
N GLU A 31 -0.95 6.83 -16.24
CA GLU A 31 -0.16 8.07 -16.27
C GLU A 31 1.00 8.06 -15.28
N LYS A 32 0.96 7.16 -14.28
CA LYS A 32 2.02 7.05 -13.26
C LYS A 32 3.00 5.92 -13.56
N LEU A 33 2.71 5.10 -14.59
CA LEU A 33 3.53 3.95 -14.90
C LEU A 33 4.70 4.35 -15.81
N PRO A 34 5.84 3.63 -15.70
CA PRO A 34 6.95 3.84 -16.63
C PRO A 34 6.51 3.53 -18.06
N ASP A 35 6.96 4.34 -19.00
CA ASP A 35 6.65 4.19 -20.43
C ASP A 35 7.73 3.39 -21.14
N ASP A 36 8.18 2.30 -20.55
CA ASP A 36 9.28 1.47 -21.06
C ASP A 36 8.82 0.18 -21.74
N GLY A 37 7.51 0.04 -21.96
CA GLY A 37 6.96 -1.10 -22.67
C GLY A 37 6.91 -2.41 -21.91
N GLY A 38 7.20 -2.38 -20.61
CA GLY A 38 7.08 -3.58 -19.78
C GLY A 38 5.63 -3.98 -19.58
N ASP A 39 5.33 -5.28 -19.74
CA ASP A 39 3.97 -5.79 -19.63
C ASP A 39 3.44 -5.74 -18.19
N LEU A 40 4.32 -5.85 -17.19
CA LEU A 40 3.93 -5.93 -15.79
C LEU A 40 4.87 -5.10 -14.90
N PRO A 41 5.00 -3.77 -15.13
CA PRO A 41 5.94 -2.96 -14.36
C PRO A 41 5.62 -2.94 -12.87
N LEU A 42 4.35 -3.15 -12.48
CA LEU A 42 3.95 -3.13 -11.08
C LEU A 42 4.31 -4.41 -10.32
N LEU A 43 4.86 -5.43 -10.98
CA LEU A 43 5.44 -6.57 -10.28
C LEU A 43 6.90 -6.33 -9.88
N ASP A 44 7.54 -5.28 -10.38
CA ASP A 44 8.80 -4.81 -9.82
C ASP A 44 8.53 -4.11 -8.48
N PRO A 45 9.10 -4.60 -7.36
CA PRO A 45 8.73 -4.06 -6.05
C PRO A 45 9.09 -2.58 -5.86
N ILE A 46 10.20 -2.12 -6.44
CA ILE A 46 10.59 -0.72 -6.33
C ILE A 46 9.59 0.16 -7.07
N THR A 47 9.26 -0.19 -8.32
CA THR A 47 8.26 0.54 -9.11
C THR A 47 6.91 0.53 -8.41
N ASN A 48 6.49 -0.62 -7.89
CA ASN A 48 5.20 -0.75 -7.20
C ASN A 48 5.09 0.20 -6.02
N VAL A 49 6.10 0.24 -5.16
CA VAL A 49 6.07 1.10 -3.97
C VAL A 49 6.09 2.58 -4.36
N HIS A 50 6.89 2.97 -5.36
CA HIS A 50 6.90 4.36 -5.83
C HIS A 50 5.55 4.80 -6.39
N VAL A 51 4.96 3.99 -7.26
CA VAL A 51 3.64 4.28 -7.84
C VAL A 51 2.57 4.26 -6.76
N GLY A 52 2.59 3.22 -5.92
CA GLY A 52 1.61 3.08 -4.84
C GLY A 52 1.64 4.23 -3.84
N ALA A 53 2.84 4.71 -3.49
CA ALA A 53 2.98 5.85 -2.59
C ALA A 53 2.37 7.13 -3.21
N ARG A 54 2.55 7.33 -4.52
CA ARG A 54 1.93 8.47 -5.22
C ARG A 54 0.42 8.35 -5.22
N VAL A 55 -0.11 7.17 -5.51
CA VAL A 55 -1.56 6.91 -5.51
C VAL A 55 -2.14 7.19 -4.12
N LEU A 56 -1.49 6.67 -3.07
CA LEU A 56 -1.93 6.88 -1.70
C LEU A 56 -1.89 8.36 -1.31
N LYS A 57 -0.81 9.05 -1.65
CA LYS A 57 -0.67 10.47 -1.36
C LYS A 57 -1.80 11.29 -2.01
N GLU A 58 -2.10 11.00 -3.27
CA GLU A 58 -3.20 11.67 -3.97
C GLU A 58 -4.55 11.36 -3.32
N SER A 59 -4.76 10.12 -2.91
CA SER A 59 -6.00 9.72 -2.24
C SER A 59 -6.19 10.49 -0.93
N ILE A 60 -5.13 10.61 -0.13
CA ILE A 60 -5.17 11.37 1.12
C ILE A 60 -5.52 12.84 0.86
N ARG A 61 -4.89 13.44 -0.15
CA ARG A 61 -5.14 14.86 -0.50
C ARG A 61 -6.57 15.09 -0.98
N ARG A 62 -7.09 14.21 -1.83
CA ARG A 62 -8.46 14.34 -2.36
C ARG A 62 -9.52 14.20 -1.29
N ASN A 63 -9.26 13.38 -0.28
CA ASN A 63 -10.26 13.05 0.74
C ASN A 63 -10.09 13.86 2.02
N GLY A 64 -9.12 14.75 2.05
CA GLY A 64 -8.97 15.70 3.17
C GLY A 64 -8.36 15.12 4.42
N GLY A 65 -7.77 13.92 4.36
CA GLY A 65 -7.11 13.35 5.52
C GLY A 65 -6.70 11.90 5.35
N LEU A 66 -5.93 11.42 6.31
CA LEU A 66 -5.32 10.09 6.27
C LEU A 66 -6.36 8.96 6.25
N THR A 67 -7.30 8.98 7.18
CA THR A 67 -8.28 7.91 7.31
C THR A 67 -9.13 7.75 6.05
N GLU A 68 -9.70 8.87 5.57
CA GLU A 68 -10.53 8.82 4.36
C GLU A 68 -9.71 8.49 3.12
N GLY A 69 -8.47 8.95 3.05
CA GLY A 69 -7.57 8.60 1.96
C GLY A 69 -7.24 7.11 1.93
N LEU A 70 -6.99 6.52 3.09
CA LEU A 70 -6.77 5.08 3.21
C LEU A 70 -8.02 4.30 2.80
N GLN A 71 -9.20 4.73 3.23
CA GLN A 71 -10.45 4.07 2.88
C GLN A 71 -10.66 4.05 1.36
N GLN A 72 -10.42 5.16 0.69
CA GLN A 72 -10.55 5.19 -0.76
C GLN A 72 -9.45 4.36 -1.44
N PHE A 73 -8.22 4.43 -0.95
CA PHE A 73 -7.12 3.62 -1.49
C PHE A 73 -7.46 2.13 -1.45
N GLY A 74 -8.02 1.66 -0.34
CA GLY A 74 -8.38 0.25 -0.16
C GLY A 74 -9.69 -0.17 -0.82
N GLY A 75 -10.36 0.74 -1.55
CA GLY A 75 -11.63 0.43 -2.18
C GLY A 75 -12.78 0.33 -1.19
N ALA A 76 -12.66 0.94 -0.02
CA ALA A 76 -13.62 0.83 1.08
C ALA A 76 -14.24 2.18 1.44
N ALA A 77 -14.36 3.09 0.47
CA ALA A 77 -14.87 4.45 0.69
C ALA A 77 -16.29 4.45 1.29
N ASN A 78 -17.07 3.40 1.04
CA ASN A 78 -18.45 3.30 1.51
C ASN A 78 -18.59 2.57 2.85
N ASP A 79 -17.49 2.21 3.50
CA ASP A 79 -17.54 1.52 4.80
C ASP A 79 -17.55 2.55 5.95
N PRO A 80 -18.68 2.75 6.63
CA PRO A 80 -18.74 3.72 7.72
C PRO A 80 -17.93 3.31 8.95
N ASP A 81 -17.61 2.03 9.10
CA ASP A 81 -16.81 1.51 10.22
C ASP A 81 -15.32 1.68 9.99
N ARG A 82 -14.90 2.09 8.80
CA ARG A 82 -13.49 2.39 8.46
C ARG A 82 -12.54 1.25 8.80
N ARG A 83 -12.96 0.03 8.47
CA ARG A 83 -12.20 -1.17 8.81
C ARG A 83 -10.87 -1.25 8.10
N TYR A 84 -10.82 -0.82 6.83
CA TYR A 84 -9.55 -0.83 6.09
C TYR A 84 -8.51 0.08 6.75
N ALA A 85 -8.87 1.33 7.02
CA ALA A 85 -7.95 2.27 7.67
C ALA A 85 -7.49 1.75 9.03
N SER A 86 -8.40 1.17 9.82
CA SER A 86 -8.07 0.60 11.11
C SER A 86 -7.06 -0.54 11.00
N ARG A 87 -7.23 -1.42 10.00
CA ARG A 87 -6.29 -2.51 9.75
C ARG A 87 -4.91 -2.00 9.36
N VAL A 88 -4.86 -0.99 8.49
CA VAL A 88 -3.58 -0.38 8.07
C VAL A 88 -2.86 0.25 9.25
N LEU A 89 -3.58 1.01 10.07
CA LEU A 89 -2.96 1.70 11.22
C LEU A 89 -2.53 0.70 12.29
N ALA A 90 -3.28 -0.37 12.51
CA ALA A 90 -2.88 -1.45 13.41
C ALA A 90 -1.62 -2.15 12.91
N GLU A 91 -1.54 -2.43 11.62
CA GLU A 91 -0.36 -3.05 11.00
C GLU A 91 0.87 -2.14 11.13
N LYS A 92 0.69 -0.84 10.91
CA LYS A 92 1.76 0.15 11.09
C LYS A 92 2.30 0.10 12.51
N GLN A 93 1.41 0.10 13.50
CA GLN A 93 1.80 0.05 14.91
C GLN A 93 2.54 -1.25 15.23
N ARG A 94 2.07 -2.39 14.73
CA ARG A 94 2.73 -3.67 14.91
C ARG A 94 4.16 -3.66 14.36
N LEU A 95 4.34 -3.10 13.16
CA LEU A 95 5.65 -3.01 12.51
C LEU A 95 6.59 -2.06 13.27
N GLU A 96 6.08 -0.94 13.78
CA GLU A 96 6.86 -0.01 14.59
C GLU A 96 7.34 -0.66 15.88
N GLN A 97 6.47 -1.42 16.53
CA GLN A 97 6.83 -2.14 17.76
C GLN A 97 7.87 -3.23 17.48
N ALA A 98 7.71 -3.98 16.38
CA ALA A 98 8.67 -5.00 15.98
C ALA A 98 10.05 -4.38 15.70
N ALA A 99 10.08 -3.23 15.01
CA ALA A 99 11.32 -2.52 14.72
C ALA A 99 11.97 -1.99 16.01
N ALA A 100 11.18 -1.48 16.95
CA ALA A 100 11.69 -1.00 18.24
C ALA A 100 12.31 -2.15 19.05
N GLN A 101 11.66 -3.31 19.08
CA GLN A 101 12.17 -4.49 19.76
C GLN A 101 13.48 -4.98 19.12
N SER A 102 13.55 -4.96 17.80
CA SER A 102 14.76 -5.35 17.09
C SER A 102 15.93 -4.42 17.40
N ARG A 103 15.68 -3.10 17.46
CA ARG A 103 16.70 -2.12 17.83
C ARG A 103 17.14 -2.29 19.28
N SER A 104 16.20 -2.57 20.18
CA SER A 104 16.51 -2.80 21.59
C SER A 104 17.41 -4.03 21.76
N ARG A 105 17.13 -5.13 21.06
CA ARG A 105 17.97 -6.34 21.09
C ARG A 105 19.38 -6.06 20.59
N ALA A 106 19.50 -5.28 19.52
CA ALA A 106 20.80 -4.92 18.98
C ALA A 106 21.61 -4.08 19.97
N SER A 107 20.95 -3.22 20.76
CA SER A 107 21.61 -2.41 21.76
C SER A 107 22.11 -3.23 22.95
N ASP A 108 21.43 -4.33 23.27
CA ASP A 108 21.75 -5.18 24.42
C ASP A 108 22.87 -6.18 24.10
N SER A 109 23.22 -6.31 22.86
CA SER A 109 24.31 -7.20 22.43
C SER A 109 25.62 -6.42 22.28
#